data_fe95277d2be973a3d01bc487f3072c00
#
_entry.id   fe95277d2be973a3d01bc487f3072c00
#
_cell.length_a   1.000
_cell.length_b   1.000
_cell.length_c   1.000
_cell.angle_alpha   90.00
_cell.angle_beta   90.00
_cell.angle_gamma   90.00
#
_symmetry.space_group_name_H-M   'P 1'
#
loop_
_entity.id
_entity.type
_entity.pdbx_description
1 polymer ?
#
loop_
_entity_poly.entity_id
_entity_poly.type
_entity_poly.pdbx_seq_one_letter_code
_entity_poly.pdbx_strand_id
1 'polypeptide(L)'
;MKKRSLFVAGLLVLAMVSGAGCGSGKREDSQGQSSENAGADTEESTDTQENSSDEKEPVNILIAAAASLEYSLEDELIPMFEEEHPEITVEGTYDSSGKLQTQIEEGLEADLFFSAATAQMDALTEEGFIQEDTVTDLLENKIVLIAAKGEEGNFTSFEDIAKAETPALGDPASVPAGQYAQEALTNLGLWDEVSAKASFGTNVTEVLNWVAEGSAQAGIVYATDAATQKDNVTQVAEAPEGSLAEPVLYPVAVTKNSQHQEEAQVFLDFLQSGEAAQVFESYGFTVNE
;
A
#
# COMPACT_ATOMS: atom_id res chain seq x y z
N MET A 1 -23.47 -26.48 42.08
CA MET A 1 -22.43 -26.31 43.09
C MET A 1 -21.57 -25.11 42.72
N LYS A 2 -21.56 -24.11 43.63
CA LYS A 2 -20.82 -22.85 43.51
C LYS A 2 -19.34 -23.08 43.85
N LYS A 3 -18.40 -22.41 43.09
CA LYS A 3 -17.11 -21.82 43.59
C LYS A 3 -16.72 -20.78 42.55
N ARG A 4 -16.76 -19.57 42.79
CA ARG A 4 -16.15 -18.46 43.51
C ARG A 4 -14.61 -18.40 43.37
N SER A 5 -14.17 -17.37 42.60
CA SER A 5 -13.34 -16.23 43.03
C SER A 5 -11.82 -16.50 43.04
N LEU A 6 -11.05 -15.64 42.36
CA LEU A 6 -10.15 -14.68 43.05
C LEU A 6 -9.66 -13.59 42.06
N PHE A 7 -9.93 -12.35 42.44
CA PHE A 7 -9.28 -11.12 41.92
C PHE A 7 -7.87 -11.06 42.54
N VAL A 8 -6.87 -10.67 41.73
CA VAL A 8 -5.62 -10.11 42.23
C VAL A 8 -5.41 -8.77 41.54
N ALA A 9 -5.62 -7.71 42.32
CA ALA A 9 -5.23 -6.35 41.98
C ALA A 9 -3.75 -6.18 42.37
N GLY A 10 -2.91 -5.79 41.43
CA GLY A 10 -1.51 -5.41 41.65
C GLY A 10 -1.34 -3.90 41.43
N LEU A 11 -1.26 -3.19 42.54
CA LEU A 11 -0.94 -1.79 42.62
C LEU A 11 0.59 -1.64 42.49
N LEU A 12 1.09 -0.80 41.60
CA LEU A 12 2.51 -0.45 41.56
C LEU A 12 2.71 1.07 41.56
N VAL A 13 3.51 1.45 42.52
CA VAL A 13 3.81 2.74 43.09
C VAL A 13 4.66 3.60 42.16
N LEU A 14 4.29 4.87 42.13
CA LEU A 14 4.97 6.02 41.56
C LEU A 14 6.22 6.38 42.38
N ALA A 15 7.38 6.56 41.76
CA ALA A 15 8.53 7.20 42.38
C ALA A 15 8.99 8.39 41.54
N MET A 16 8.70 9.59 42.03
CA MET A 16 9.31 10.86 41.60
C MET A 16 10.69 11.01 42.24
N VAL A 17 11.67 11.40 41.41
CA VAL A 17 12.91 11.98 41.94
C VAL A 17 13.12 13.35 41.30
N SER A 18 12.96 14.36 42.12
CA SER A 18 13.32 15.75 41.85
C SER A 18 14.79 15.98 42.17
N GLY A 19 15.53 16.63 41.26
CA GLY A 19 16.89 17.09 41.53
C GLY A 19 17.11 18.46 40.92
N ALA A 20 16.95 19.49 41.74
CA ALA A 20 17.32 20.86 41.43
C ALA A 20 18.80 21.09 41.77
N GLY A 21 19.53 21.81 40.93
CA GLY A 21 20.89 22.27 41.19
C GLY A 21 21.17 23.59 40.46
N CYS A 22 20.99 24.71 41.18
CA CYS A 22 21.46 26.05 40.82
C CYS A 22 22.97 26.18 41.02
N GLY A 23 23.66 26.91 40.15
CA GLY A 23 25.03 27.34 40.31
C GLY A 23 25.35 28.57 39.48
N SER A 24 25.27 29.77 40.10
CA SER A 24 25.72 31.07 39.59
C SER A 24 27.24 31.22 39.69
N GLY A 25 27.84 32.01 38.73
CA GLY A 25 29.24 32.46 38.83
C GLY A 25 29.64 33.40 37.70
N LYS A 26 29.45 34.67 37.90
CA LYS A 26 30.13 35.98 37.62
C LYS A 26 31.28 36.03 36.61
N ARG A 27 31.08 37.07 35.81
CA ARG A 27 31.97 38.05 35.11
C ARG A 27 33.43 38.13 35.55
N GLU A 28 34.31 38.41 34.55
CA GLU A 28 35.20 39.59 34.57
C GLU A 28 35.77 39.94 33.19
N ASP A 29 35.87 41.27 32.95
CA ASP A 29 36.39 42.01 31.83
C ASP A 29 37.91 41.88 31.71
N SER A 30 38.47 42.03 30.48
CA SER A 30 39.70 42.85 30.27
C SER A 30 39.80 43.33 28.80
N GLN A 31 39.92 44.61 28.65
CA GLN A 31 40.30 45.38 27.49
C GLN A 31 41.79 45.27 27.15
N GLY A 32 42.16 45.56 25.90
CA GLY A 32 43.50 45.97 25.52
C GLY A 32 43.86 45.83 24.07
N GLN A 33 43.55 46.80 23.26
CA GLN A 33 44.41 47.73 22.44
C GLN A 33 45.26 47.12 21.28
N SER A 34 44.85 47.53 20.11
CA SER A 34 45.51 48.11 18.92
C SER A 34 47.01 47.90 18.62
N SER A 35 47.28 47.49 17.35
CA SER A 35 48.24 48.30 16.52
C SER A 35 48.04 47.97 15.03
N GLU A 36 47.96 49.07 14.24
CA GLU A 36 48.00 49.12 12.77
C GLU A 36 49.31 48.57 12.21
N ASN A 37 49.29 47.93 11.06
CA ASN A 37 50.24 48.25 10.01
C ASN A 37 49.69 47.92 8.62
N ALA A 38 49.87 48.86 7.70
CA ALA A 38 49.46 48.88 6.31
C ALA A 38 50.51 48.14 5.44
N GLY A 39 50.05 47.58 4.29
CA GLY A 39 50.93 47.10 3.22
C GLY A 39 50.23 46.38 2.11
N ALA A 40 49.79 47.13 1.15
CA ALA A 40 49.70 46.99 -0.34
C ALA A 40 49.58 45.62 -1.01
N ASP A 41 48.54 45.59 -1.87
CA ASP A 41 48.42 45.03 -3.24
C ASP A 41 49.01 43.67 -3.59
N THR A 42 48.11 42.75 -3.95
CA THR A 42 48.13 42.12 -5.27
C THR A 42 46.77 41.44 -5.53
N GLU A 43 46.07 41.92 -6.57
CA GLU A 43 44.87 41.30 -7.15
C GLU A 43 45.30 40.00 -7.82
N GLU A 44 44.78 38.88 -7.36
CA GLU A 44 44.70 37.63 -8.13
C GLU A 44 43.25 37.10 -8.03
N SER A 45 42.49 37.44 -9.09
CA SER A 45 41.15 36.93 -9.33
C SER A 45 41.27 35.41 -9.60
N THR A 46 41.04 34.60 -8.60
CA THR A 46 40.69 33.22 -8.80
C THR A 46 39.19 33.12 -8.91
N ASP A 47 38.75 33.02 -10.15
CA ASP A 47 37.38 32.63 -10.54
C ASP A 47 37.15 31.20 -10.03
N THR A 48 36.64 31.10 -8.80
CA THR A 48 36.13 29.84 -8.25
C THR A 48 34.73 29.70 -8.82
N GLN A 49 34.64 28.98 -9.94
CA GLN A 49 33.37 28.39 -10.33
C GLN A 49 32.89 27.54 -9.16
N GLU A 50 31.96 28.08 -8.41
CA GLU A 50 31.08 27.28 -7.56
C GLU A 50 30.30 26.36 -8.49
N ASN A 51 30.78 25.14 -8.60
CA ASN A 51 30.03 24.02 -9.10
C ASN A 51 29.04 23.70 -7.99
N SER A 52 27.92 24.42 -7.93
CA SER A 52 26.77 23.98 -7.15
C SER A 52 26.20 22.75 -7.85
N SER A 53 26.71 21.59 -7.51
CA SER A 53 25.90 20.38 -7.59
C SER A 53 24.73 20.63 -6.63
N ASP A 54 23.55 20.90 -7.19
CA ASP A 54 22.29 20.78 -6.49
C ASP A 54 22.13 19.29 -6.10
N GLU A 55 22.82 18.87 -5.06
CA GLU A 55 22.49 17.64 -4.35
C GLU A 55 21.15 17.97 -3.65
N LYS A 56 20.03 17.53 -4.24
CA LYS A 56 18.73 17.58 -3.59
C LYS A 56 18.84 16.80 -2.28
N GLU A 57 18.28 17.34 -1.20
CA GLU A 57 18.20 16.59 0.06
C GLU A 57 17.36 15.33 -0.19
N PRO A 58 17.74 14.16 0.39
CA PRO A 58 16.96 12.93 0.24
C PRO A 58 15.52 13.11 0.73
N VAL A 59 14.57 12.66 -0.06
CA VAL A 59 13.13 12.75 0.23
C VAL A 59 12.56 11.33 0.38
N ASN A 60 11.74 11.10 1.39
CA ASN A 60 10.98 9.87 1.54
C ASN A 60 9.54 10.14 1.16
N ILE A 61 8.98 9.30 0.28
CA ILE A 61 7.56 9.32 -0.08
C ILE A 61 6.90 8.01 0.35
N LEU A 62 5.61 8.08 0.70
CA LEU A 62 4.82 6.93 1.11
C LEU A 62 3.76 6.61 0.05
N ILE A 63 3.77 5.39 -0.47
CA ILE A 63 2.67 4.87 -1.28
C ILE A 63 1.75 3.98 -0.44
N ALA A 64 0.45 4.30 -0.41
CA ALA A 64 -0.59 3.44 0.13
C ALA A 64 -1.17 2.61 -1.03
N ALA A 65 -0.83 1.33 -1.10
CA ALA A 65 -1.18 0.47 -2.23
C ALA A 65 -1.98 -0.77 -1.81
N ALA A 66 -2.88 -1.21 -2.70
CA ALA A 66 -3.63 -2.45 -2.48
C ALA A 66 -2.67 -3.64 -2.29
N ALA A 67 -3.03 -4.56 -1.38
CA ALA A 67 -2.20 -5.72 -1.02
C ALA A 67 -1.76 -6.58 -2.22
N SER A 68 -2.57 -6.65 -3.29
CA SER A 68 -2.24 -7.36 -4.53
C SER A 68 -1.10 -6.74 -5.35
N LEU A 69 -0.68 -5.51 -5.03
CA LEU A 69 0.42 -4.80 -5.69
C LEU A 69 1.76 -4.97 -4.97
N GLU A 70 1.75 -5.46 -3.72
CA GLU A 70 2.93 -5.51 -2.84
C GLU A 70 4.15 -6.13 -3.53
N TYR A 71 4.00 -7.32 -4.12
CA TYR A 71 5.14 -8.02 -4.74
C TYR A 71 5.72 -7.29 -5.96
N SER A 72 4.88 -6.72 -6.81
CA SER A 72 5.37 -5.97 -7.99
C SER A 72 6.07 -4.67 -7.59
N LEU A 73 5.59 -4.02 -6.54
CA LEU A 73 6.18 -2.77 -6.02
C LEU A 73 7.47 -3.05 -5.26
N GLU A 74 7.44 -3.92 -4.24
CA GLU A 74 8.57 -4.13 -3.34
C GLU A 74 9.72 -4.92 -3.98
N ASP A 75 9.40 -5.94 -4.78
CA ASP A 75 10.43 -6.82 -5.33
C ASP A 75 11.15 -6.22 -6.54
N GLU A 76 10.47 -5.35 -7.33
CA GLU A 76 11.02 -4.86 -8.59
C GLU A 76 10.87 -3.34 -8.79
N LEU A 77 9.64 -2.76 -8.74
CA LEU A 77 9.41 -1.39 -9.19
C LEU A 77 10.04 -0.32 -8.29
N ILE A 78 9.93 -0.46 -6.97
CA ILE A 78 10.56 0.47 -6.03
C ILE A 78 12.09 0.41 -6.16
N PRO A 79 12.74 -0.77 -6.14
CA PRO A 79 14.18 -0.85 -6.38
C PRO A 79 14.64 -0.27 -7.73
N MET A 80 13.88 -0.48 -8.81
CA MET A 80 14.20 0.11 -10.12
C MET A 80 14.12 1.63 -10.09
N PHE A 81 13.06 2.17 -9.48
CA PHE A 81 12.87 3.62 -9.36
C PHE A 81 13.99 4.27 -8.53
N GLU A 82 14.34 3.68 -7.38
CA GLU A 82 15.39 4.21 -6.49
C GLU A 82 16.80 4.13 -7.11
N GLU A 83 17.03 3.18 -8.04
CA GLU A 83 18.28 3.15 -8.81
C GLU A 83 18.38 4.36 -9.77
N GLU A 84 17.26 4.79 -10.36
CA GLU A 84 17.18 5.95 -11.26
C GLU A 84 17.11 7.28 -10.50
N HIS A 85 16.49 7.29 -9.32
CA HIS A 85 16.23 8.45 -8.48
C HIS A 85 16.77 8.26 -7.05
N PRO A 86 18.11 8.20 -6.87
CA PRO A 86 18.72 7.87 -5.57
C PRO A 86 18.46 8.93 -4.48
N GLU A 87 17.93 10.09 -4.85
CA GLU A 87 17.48 11.15 -3.92
C GLU A 87 16.07 10.91 -3.36
N ILE A 88 15.29 9.95 -3.92
CA ILE A 88 13.92 9.64 -3.49
C ILE A 88 13.89 8.21 -2.96
N THR A 89 13.43 8.04 -1.73
CA THR A 89 13.15 6.72 -1.16
C THR A 89 11.63 6.52 -1.11
N VAL A 90 11.15 5.35 -1.55
CA VAL A 90 9.74 5.01 -1.56
C VAL A 90 9.45 3.97 -0.47
N GLU A 91 8.58 4.32 0.48
CA GLU A 91 8.07 3.38 1.47
C GLU A 91 6.66 2.92 1.07
N GLY A 92 6.39 1.60 1.13
CA GLY A 92 5.09 1.02 0.83
C GLY A 92 4.29 0.71 2.11
N THR A 93 2.98 0.98 2.09
CA THR A 93 2.04 0.40 3.06
C THR A 93 0.94 -0.33 2.31
N TYR A 94 0.69 -1.60 2.69
CA TYR A 94 -0.14 -2.53 1.93
C TYR A 94 -1.27 -3.08 2.79
N ASP A 95 -2.52 -2.87 2.34
CA ASP A 95 -3.72 -3.49 2.93
C ASP A 95 -4.85 -3.49 1.88
N SER A 96 -6.07 -3.82 2.26
CA SER A 96 -7.23 -3.62 1.39
C SER A 96 -7.43 -2.13 1.10
N SER A 97 -7.84 -1.80 -0.13
CA SER A 97 -8.02 -0.40 -0.55
C SER A 97 -9.01 0.36 0.33
N GLY A 98 -10.05 -0.30 0.84
CA GLY A 98 -11.00 0.35 1.75
C GLY A 98 -10.43 0.68 3.14
N LYS A 99 -9.48 -0.13 3.65
CA LYS A 99 -8.77 0.22 4.89
C LYS A 99 -7.78 1.37 4.66
N LEU A 100 -7.06 1.35 3.53
CA LEU A 100 -6.15 2.43 3.17
C LEU A 100 -6.92 3.74 2.94
N GLN A 101 -8.09 3.69 2.29
CA GLN A 101 -9.02 4.80 2.20
C GLN A 101 -9.32 5.37 3.58
N THR A 102 -9.79 4.53 4.52
CA THR A 102 -10.09 4.95 5.89
C THR A 102 -8.87 5.56 6.59
N GLN A 103 -7.68 4.98 6.41
CA GLN A 103 -6.45 5.51 7.01
C GLN A 103 -6.09 6.89 6.44
N ILE A 104 -6.29 7.12 5.14
CA ILE A 104 -6.08 8.43 4.51
C ILE A 104 -7.08 9.45 5.05
N GLU A 105 -8.37 9.08 5.17
CA GLU A 105 -9.41 9.90 5.79
C GLU A 105 -9.10 10.23 7.26
N GLU A 106 -8.47 9.30 8.00
CA GLU A 106 -8.04 9.47 9.39
C GLU A 106 -6.69 10.19 9.54
N GLY A 107 -6.03 10.55 8.43
CA GLY A 107 -4.84 11.39 8.42
C GLY A 107 -3.54 10.66 8.16
N LEU A 108 -3.55 9.48 7.50
CA LEU A 108 -2.34 8.88 6.95
C LEU A 108 -1.76 9.85 5.90
N GLU A 109 -0.54 10.27 6.13
CA GLU A 109 0.21 11.16 5.23
C GLU A 109 0.85 10.35 4.08
N ALA A 110 0.00 9.67 3.27
CA ALA A 110 0.46 9.00 2.06
C ALA A 110 0.62 10.03 0.93
N ASP A 111 1.67 9.87 0.12
CA ASP A 111 1.93 10.73 -1.03
C ASP A 111 1.23 10.21 -2.29
N LEU A 112 1.07 8.88 -2.41
CA LEU A 112 0.30 8.23 -3.46
C LEU A 112 -0.72 7.25 -2.87
N PHE A 113 -1.84 7.08 -3.60
CA PHE A 113 -2.81 6.02 -3.35
C PHE A 113 -2.97 5.17 -4.60
N PHE A 114 -2.82 3.84 -4.48
CA PHE A 114 -2.99 2.89 -5.58
C PHE A 114 -4.03 1.85 -5.19
N SER A 115 -5.23 2.02 -5.68
CA SER A 115 -6.40 1.21 -5.32
C SER A 115 -6.57 0.01 -6.26
N ALA A 116 -7.21 -1.06 -5.76
CA ALA A 116 -7.64 -2.22 -6.54
C ALA A 116 -9.10 -2.12 -7.01
N ALA A 117 -9.71 -0.95 -6.88
CA ALA A 117 -11.02 -0.64 -7.45
C ALA A 117 -11.21 0.88 -7.55
N THR A 118 -12.03 1.31 -8.50
CA THR A 118 -12.35 2.73 -8.72
C THR A 118 -13.13 3.32 -7.55
N ALA A 119 -14.00 2.56 -6.92
CA ALA A 119 -14.89 3.04 -5.85
C ALA A 119 -14.16 3.74 -4.69
N GLN A 120 -12.99 3.24 -4.27
CA GLN A 120 -12.21 3.84 -3.19
C GLN A 120 -11.46 5.09 -3.65
N MET A 121 -11.00 5.10 -4.90
CA MET A 121 -10.37 6.27 -5.52
C MET A 121 -11.40 7.39 -5.70
N ASP A 122 -12.58 7.05 -6.21
CA ASP A 122 -13.68 7.99 -6.41
C ASP A 122 -14.12 8.63 -5.09
N ALA A 123 -14.28 7.82 -4.03
CA ALA A 123 -14.64 8.31 -2.71
C ALA A 123 -13.63 9.33 -2.17
N LEU A 124 -12.32 8.99 -2.20
CA LEU A 124 -11.27 9.93 -1.77
C LEU A 124 -11.17 11.17 -2.66
N THR A 125 -11.48 11.05 -3.95
CA THR A 125 -11.52 12.18 -4.89
C THR A 125 -12.68 13.11 -4.56
N GLU A 126 -13.89 12.57 -4.35
CA GLU A 126 -15.08 13.34 -3.96
C GLU A 126 -14.90 14.05 -2.61
N GLU A 127 -14.21 13.43 -1.68
CA GLU A 127 -13.88 14.02 -0.37
C GLU A 127 -12.70 15.00 -0.42
N GLY A 128 -11.99 15.09 -1.56
CA GLY A 128 -10.94 16.06 -1.79
C GLY A 128 -9.57 15.66 -1.24
N PHE A 129 -9.31 14.36 -1.04
CA PHE A 129 -8.01 13.83 -0.62
C PHE A 129 -7.07 13.54 -1.80
N ILE A 130 -7.59 13.46 -3.03
CA ILE A 130 -6.82 13.11 -4.24
C ILE A 130 -6.65 14.35 -5.14
N GLN A 131 -5.51 14.45 -5.81
CA GLN A 131 -5.31 15.36 -6.92
C GLN A 131 -6.00 14.76 -8.16
N GLU A 132 -7.19 15.25 -8.48
CA GLU A 132 -8.08 14.70 -9.51
C GLU A 132 -7.41 14.60 -10.89
N ASP A 133 -6.52 15.54 -11.23
CA ASP A 133 -5.81 15.59 -12.50
C ASP A 133 -4.67 14.57 -12.62
N THR A 134 -4.34 13.87 -11.54
CA THR A 134 -3.33 12.81 -11.51
C THR A 134 -3.94 11.40 -11.56
N VAL A 135 -5.26 11.27 -11.43
CA VAL A 135 -5.92 9.95 -11.41
C VAL A 135 -5.75 9.26 -12.76
N THR A 136 -5.19 8.05 -12.73
CA THR A 136 -4.99 7.20 -13.89
C THR A 136 -5.45 5.78 -13.59
N ASP A 137 -6.35 5.22 -14.40
CA ASP A 137 -6.73 3.80 -14.37
C ASP A 137 -5.61 2.99 -15.01
N LEU A 138 -4.54 2.76 -14.24
CA LEU A 138 -3.27 2.27 -14.78
C LEU A 138 -3.31 0.79 -15.16
N LEU A 139 -3.96 -0.06 -14.34
CA LEU A 139 -3.93 -1.50 -14.53
C LEU A 139 -5.35 -2.09 -14.57
N GLU A 140 -5.45 -3.25 -15.21
CA GLU A 140 -6.63 -4.13 -15.18
C GLU A 140 -6.23 -5.50 -14.63
N ASN A 141 -7.14 -6.12 -13.88
CA ASN A 141 -6.96 -7.46 -13.33
C ASN A 141 -8.22 -8.31 -13.58
N LYS A 142 -8.21 -9.55 -13.12
CA LYS A 142 -9.32 -10.49 -13.23
C LYS A 142 -9.65 -11.08 -11.88
N ILE A 143 -10.94 -11.30 -11.63
CA ILE A 143 -11.43 -12.04 -10.47
C ILE A 143 -11.44 -13.53 -10.83
N VAL A 144 -10.84 -14.35 -9.97
CA VAL A 144 -10.71 -15.79 -10.21
C VAL A 144 -11.12 -16.60 -8.98
N LEU A 145 -11.67 -17.77 -9.25
CA LEU A 145 -11.81 -18.83 -8.26
C LEU A 145 -10.47 -19.58 -8.16
N ILE A 146 -9.97 -19.71 -6.95
CA ILE A 146 -8.84 -20.60 -6.62
C ILE A 146 -9.29 -21.75 -5.72
N ALA A 147 -8.60 -22.87 -5.82
CA ALA A 147 -8.75 -24.03 -4.96
C ALA A 147 -7.42 -24.41 -4.31
N ALA A 148 -7.48 -24.95 -3.10
CA ALA A 148 -6.31 -25.55 -2.46
C ALA A 148 -5.74 -26.69 -3.30
N LYS A 149 -4.42 -26.89 -3.28
CA LYS A 149 -3.79 -28.02 -3.97
C LYS A 149 -4.38 -29.36 -3.48
N GLY A 150 -4.79 -30.19 -4.43
CA GLY A 150 -5.44 -31.48 -4.20
C GLY A 150 -6.97 -31.42 -4.16
N GLU A 151 -7.56 -30.21 -4.10
CA GLU A 151 -9.02 -29.99 -4.15
C GLU A 151 -9.52 -29.58 -5.54
N GLU A 152 -8.64 -29.30 -6.50
CA GLU A 152 -8.95 -28.78 -7.83
C GLU A 152 -9.90 -29.67 -8.64
N GLY A 153 -9.95 -30.97 -8.33
CA GLY A 153 -10.89 -31.89 -8.95
C GLY A 153 -12.36 -31.70 -8.53
N ASN A 154 -12.58 -30.97 -7.43
CA ASN A 154 -13.91 -30.67 -6.89
C ASN A 154 -14.50 -29.38 -7.47
N PHE A 155 -13.65 -28.55 -8.08
CA PHE A 155 -13.99 -27.23 -8.61
C PHE A 155 -13.58 -27.15 -10.08
N THR A 156 -14.53 -26.89 -10.98
CA THR A 156 -14.32 -26.86 -12.43
C THR A 156 -14.87 -25.60 -13.12
N SER A 157 -15.65 -24.80 -12.40
CA SER A 157 -16.18 -23.52 -12.83
C SER A 157 -16.20 -22.52 -11.68
N PHE A 158 -16.41 -21.26 -11.96
CA PHE A 158 -16.47 -20.20 -10.94
C PHE A 158 -17.62 -20.41 -9.95
N GLU A 159 -18.76 -20.89 -10.43
CA GLU A 159 -19.95 -21.20 -9.62
C GLU A 159 -19.73 -22.33 -8.62
N ASP A 160 -18.71 -23.15 -8.86
CA ASP A 160 -18.40 -24.27 -7.97
C ASP A 160 -17.92 -23.83 -6.58
N ILE A 161 -17.63 -22.54 -6.37
CA ILE A 161 -17.41 -21.97 -5.03
C ILE A 161 -18.57 -22.33 -4.07
N ALA A 162 -19.78 -22.45 -4.59
CA ALA A 162 -20.95 -22.88 -3.81
C ALA A 162 -20.85 -24.32 -3.27
N LYS A 163 -19.96 -25.16 -3.82
CA LYS A 163 -19.70 -26.53 -3.31
C LYS A 163 -18.73 -26.55 -2.13
N ALA A 164 -17.93 -25.50 -1.95
CA ALA A 164 -16.98 -25.44 -0.84
C ALA A 164 -17.72 -25.43 0.50
N GLU A 165 -17.26 -26.22 1.46
CA GLU A 165 -17.78 -26.18 2.83
C GLU A 165 -17.24 -24.97 3.60
N THR A 166 -16.03 -24.56 3.27
CA THR A 166 -15.32 -23.40 3.84
C THR A 166 -14.76 -22.51 2.72
N PRO A 167 -15.61 -21.73 2.02
CA PRO A 167 -15.14 -20.76 1.07
C PRO A 167 -14.49 -19.56 1.76
N ALA A 168 -13.50 -18.93 1.12
CA ALA A 168 -12.87 -17.69 1.59
C ALA A 168 -13.12 -16.56 0.60
N LEU A 169 -13.53 -15.40 1.12
CA LEU A 169 -13.78 -14.17 0.37
C LEU A 169 -13.15 -12.99 1.09
N GLY A 170 -12.81 -11.92 0.38
CA GLY A 170 -12.54 -10.64 1.00
C GLY A 170 -13.81 -10.07 1.65
N ASP A 171 -13.66 -9.32 2.75
CA ASP A 171 -14.80 -8.62 3.35
C ASP A 171 -15.30 -7.53 2.39
N PRO A 172 -16.53 -7.59 1.86
CA PRO A 172 -17.04 -6.60 0.92
C PRO A 172 -17.11 -5.17 1.49
N ALA A 173 -17.11 -5.05 2.82
CA ALA A 173 -17.14 -3.73 3.46
C ALA A 173 -15.86 -2.91 3.20
N SER A 174 -14.71 -3.57 2.93
CA SER A 174 -13.42 -2.88 2.82
C SER A 174 -12.45 -3.47 1.78
N VAL A 175 -12.72 -4.69 1.27
CA VAL A 175 -11.81 -5.40 0.36
C VAL A 175 -12.37 -5.38 -1.06
N PRO A 176 -11.73 -4.70 -2.03
CA PRO A 176 -12.21 -4.66 -3.41
C PRO A 176 -12.46 -6.03 -4.04
N ALA A 177 -11.54 -7.00 -3.89
CA ALA A 177 -11.77 -8.37 -4.36
C ALA A 177 -13.04 -9.00 -3.76
N GLY A 178 -13.38 -8.64 -2.51
CA GLY A 178 -14.64 -9.05 -1.86
C GLY A 178 -15.85 -8.35 -2.46
N GLN A 179 -15.75 -7.08 -2.83
CA GLN A 179 -16.80 -6.32 -3.51
C GLN A 179 -17.11 -6.94 -4.88
N TYR A 180 -16.09 -7.19 -5.69
CA TYR A 180 -16.24 -7.89 -6.98
C TYR A 180 -16.77 -9.32 -6.81
N ALA A 181 -16.30 -10.06 -5.80
CA ALA A 181 -16.84 -11.39 -5.50
C ALA A 181 -18.32 -11.33 -5.14
N GLN A 182 -18.73 -10.36 -4.32
CA GLN A 182 -20.14 -10.15 -3.97
C GLN A 182 -20.99 -9.80 -5.21
N GLU A 183 -20.51 -8.92 -6.06
CA GLU A 183 -21.17 -8.55 -7.30
C GLU A 183 -21.35 -9.76 -8.22
N ALA A 184 -20.26 -10.45 -8.54
CA ALA A 184 -20.29 -11.63 -9.41
C ALA A 184 -21.23 -12.71 -8.87
N LEU A 185 -21.11 -13.06 -7.59
CA LEU A 185 -21.95 -14.08 -6.96
C LEU A 185 -23.42 -13.65 -6.85
N THR A 186 -23.68 -12.36 -6.67
CA THR A 186 -25.07 -11.82 -6.68
C THR A 186 -25.69 -11.95 -8.06
N ASN A 187 -24.95 -11.58 -9.11
CA ASN A 187 -25.42 -11.70 -10.50
C ASN A 187 -25.61 -13.15 -10.93
N LEU A 188 -24.86 -14.08 -10.33
CA LEU A 188 -25.02 -15.53 -10.52
C LEU A 188 -26.09 -16.16 -9.60
N GLY A 189 -26.66 -15.39 -8.66
CA GLY A 189 -27.65 -15.89 -7.69
C GLY A 189 -27.08 -16.79 -6.60
N LEU A 190 -25.79 -16.70 -6.31
CA LEU A 190 -25.03 -17.56 -5.38
C LEU A 190 -24.61 -16.87 -4.09
N TRP A 191 -24.74 -15.53 -4.00
CA TRP A 191 -24.20 -14.75 -2.86
C TRP A 191 -24.74 -15.24 -1.52
N ASP A 192 -26.03 -15.41 -1.36
CA ASP A 192 -26.66 -15.78 -0.08
C ASP A 192 -26.16 -17.17 0.40
N GLU A 193 -26.01 -18.14 -0.52
CA GLU A 193 -25.53 -19.46 -0.20
C GLU A 193 -24.05 -19.46 0.21
N VAL A 194 -23.20 -18.74 -0.58
CA VAL A 194 -21.77 -18.72 -0.35
C VAL A 194 -21.43 -17.89 0.88
N SER A 195 -21.99 -16.69 1.02
CA SER A 195 -21.72 -15.78 2.13
C SER A 195 -22.10 -16.35 3.49
N ALA A 196 -23.17 -17.18 3.56
CA ALA A 196 -23.60 -17.80 4.81
C ALA A 196 -22.57 -18.75 5.44
N LYS A 197 -21.59 -19.23 4.67
CA LYS A 197 -20.55 -20.18 5.11
C LYS A 197 -19.13 -19.66 4.85
N ALA A 198 -18.98 -18.50 4.24
CA ALA A 198 -17.69 -17.93 3.92
C ALA A 198 -16.95 -17.40 5.15
N SER A 199 -15.64 -17.57 5.13
CA SER A 199 -14.72 -16.78 5.96
C SER A 199 -14.36 -15.52 5.21
N PHE A 200 -14.42 -14.36 5.90
CA PHE A 200 -14.14 -13.07 5.30
C PHE A 200 -12.76 -12.56 5.74
N GLY A 201 -11.84 -12.45 4.77
CA GLY A 201 -10.51 -11.92 4.96
C GLY A 201 -10.50 -10.38 4.99
N THR A 202 -9.55 -9.83 5.71
CA THR A 202 -9.40 -8.38 5.86
C THR A 202 -8.65 -7.74 4.70
N ASN A 203 -8.01 -8.53 3.85
CA ASN A 203 -7.47 -8.18 2.54
C ASN A 203 -7.41 -9.44 1.66
N VAL A 204 -7.07 -9.30 0.38
CA VAL A 204 -7.05 -10.42 -0.57
C VAL A 204 -5.92 -11.42 -0.29
N THR A 205 -4.78 -10.96 0.22
CA THR A 205 -3.63 -11.81 0.58
C THR A 205 -3.99 -12.80 1.69
N GLU A 206 -4.80 -12.37 2.67
CA GLU A 206 -5.31 -13.26 3.72
C GLU A 206 -6.19 -14.37 3.15
N VAL A 207 -7.07 -14.04 2.19
CA VAL A 207 -7.90 -15.03 1.48
C VAL A 207 -7.02 -16.04 0.74
N LEU A 208 -6.04 -15.58 -0.02
CA LEU A 208 -5.08 -16.43 -0.73
C LEU A 208 -4.36 -17.38 0.23
N ASN A 209 -3.85 -16.86 1.35
CA ASN A 209 -3.13 -17.64 2.34
C ASN A 209 -4.00 -18.74 2.96
N TRP A 210 -5.26 -18.46 3.30
CA TRP A 210 -6.17 -19.47 3.83
C TRP A 210 -6.40 -20.62 2.86
N VAL A 211 -6.52 -20.34 1.56
CA VAL A 211 -6.63 -21.38 0.54
C VAL A 211 -5.31 -22.13 0.36
N ALA A 212 -4.19 -21.42 0.30
CA ALA A 212 -2.86 -21.99 0.13
C ALA A 212 -2.47 -22.94 1.28
N GLU A 213 -2.89 -22.63 2.51
CA GLU A 213 -2.65 -23.43 3.71
C GLU A 213 -3.69 -24.53 3.91
N GLY A 214 -4.74 -24.60 3.09
CA GLY A 214 -5.84 -25.56 3.19
C GLY A 214 -6.81 -25.27 4.34
N SER A 215 -6.79 -24.08 4.93
CA SER A 215 -7.77 -23.61 5.92
C SER A 215 -9.11 -23.30 5.25
N ALA A 216 -9.10 -22.90 3.99
CA ALA A 216 -10.23 -22.79 3.10
C ALA A 216 -10.06 -23.74 1.91
N GLN A 217 -11.15 -24.37 1.44
CA GLN A 217 -11.09 -25.28 0.29
C GLN A 217 -10.96 -24.53 -1.02
N ALA A 218 -11.59 -23.37 -1.11
CA ALA A 218 -11.60 -22.50 -2.28
C ALA A 218 -11.79 -21.03 -1.85
N GLY A 219 -11.40 -20.11 -2.70
CA GLY A 219 -11.57 -18.67 -2.46
C GLY A 219 -11.63 -17.87 -3.76
N ILE A 220 -12.06 -16.63 -3.65
CA ILE A 220 -12.06 -15.69 -4.76
C ILE A 220 -11.03 -14.60 -4.48
N VAL A 221 -10.09 -14.47 -5.44
CA VAL A 221 -8.96 -13.54 -5.39
C VAL A 221 -8.74 -12.92 -6.77
N TYR A 222 -7.72 -12.10 -6.93
CA TYR A 222 -7.28 -11.67 -8.25
C TYR A 222 -6.39 -12.73 -8.92
N ALA A 223 -6.33 -12.71 -10.25
CA ALA A 223 -5.48 -13.63 -11.02
C ALA A 223 -4.00 -13.43 -10.68
N THR A 224 -3.57 -12.19 -10.44
CA THR A 224 -2.22 -11.84 -10.01
C THR A 224 -1.86 -12.46 -8.67
N ASP A 225 -2.77 -12.41 -7.68
CA ASP A 225 -2.54 -13.06 -6.37
C ASP A 225 -2.39 -14.58 -6.53
N ALA A 226 -3.26 -15.20 -7.34
CA ALA A 226 -3.17 -16.64 -7.60
C ALA A 226 -1.82 -17.03 -8.22
N ALA A 227 -1.25 -16.18 -9.08
CA ALA A 227 0.03 -16.40 -9.73
C ALA A 227 1.22 -16.38 -8.75
N THR A 228 1.13 -15.62 -7.63
CA THR A 228 2.21 -15.58 -6.62
C THR A 228 2.36 -16.89 -5.87
N GLN A 229 1.28 -17.70 -5.76
CA GLN A 229 1.26 -18.96 -5.00
C GLN A 229 0.84 -20.17 -5.85
N LYS A 230 1.14 -20.18 -7.13
CA LYS A 230 0.81 -21.25 -8.09
C LYS A 230 1.23 -22.66 -7.65
N ASP A 231 2.19 -22.78 -6.76
CA ASP A 231 2.63 -24.06 -6.21
C ASP A 231 1.70 -24.57 -5.08
N ASN A 232 0.93 -23.68 -4.45
CA ASN A 232 0.06 -23.97 -3.31
C ASN A 232 -1.43 -23.90 -3.66
N VAL A 233 -1.80 -23.12 -4.66
CA VAL A 233 -3.18 -23.00 -5.14
C VAL A 233 -3.29 -23.31 -6.62
N THR A 234 -4.50 -23.64 -7.07
CA THR A 234 -4.84 -23.79 -8.48
C THR A 234 -5.90 -22.75 -8.85
N GLN A 235 -5.61 -21.92 -9.85
CA GLN A 235 -6.64 -21.11 -10.47
C GLN A 235 -7.59 -22.03 -11.23
N VAL A 236 -8.88 -22.00 -10.87
CA VAL A 236 -9.91 -22.88 -11.43
C VAL A 236 -10.58 -22.22 -12.62
N ALA A 237 -11.09 -21.01 -12.44
CA ALA A 237 -11.84 -20.28 -13.46
C ALA A 237 -11.83 -18.78 -13.18
N GLU A 238 -11.97 -17.98 -14.23
CA GLU A 238 -12.26 -16.54 -14.14
C GLU A 238 -13.76 -16.33 -13.85
N ALA A 239 -14.10 -15.16 -13.28
CA ALA A 239 -15.47 -14.73 -13.15
C ALA A 239 -16.14 -14.71 -14.54
N PRO A 240 -17.37 -15.26 -14.69
CA PRO A 240 -18.02 -15.35 -15.99
C PRO A 240 -18.24 -13.97 -16.62
N GLU A 241 -18.18 -13.91 -17.94
CA GLU A 241 -18.47 -12.70 -18.70
C GLU A 241 -19.88 -12.17 -18.35
N GLY A 242 -19.97 -10.88 -18.05
CA GLY A 242 -21.22 -10.21 -17.63
C GLY A 242 -21.59 -10.46 -16.16
N SER A 243 -20.77 -11.13 -15.36
CA SER A 243 -20.96 -11.23 -13.92
C SER A 243 -20.48 -9.99 -13.16
N LEU A 244 -19.68 -9.14 -13.77
CA LEU A 244 -19.27 -7.82 -13.32
C LEU A 244 -19.81 -6.76 -14.28
N ALA A 245 -20.20 -5.61 -13.75
CA ALA A 245 -20.70 -4.48 -14.56
C ALA A 245 -19.57 -3.76 -15.27
N GLU A 246 -18.43 -3.62 -14.61
CA GLU A 246 -17.25 -2.90 -15.09
C GLU A 246 -15.99 -3.80 -14.99
N PRO A 247 -14.95 -3.50 -15.77
CA PRO A 247 -13.64 -4.14 -15.60
C PRO A 247 -13.06 -3.91 -14.21
N VAL A 248 -12.18 -4.78 -13.79
CA VAL A 248 -11.45 -4.65 -12.51
C VAL A 248 -10.27 -3.71 -12.72
N LEU A 249 -10.48 -2.42 -12.52
CA LEU A 249 -9.49 -1.37 -12.71
C LEU A 249 -8.72 -1.04 -11.42
N TYR A 250 -7.48 -0.67 -11.59
CA TYR A 250 -6.56 -0.25 -10.53
C TYR A 250 -6.13 1.20 -10.79
N PRO A 251 -6.84 2.17 -10.23
CA PRO A 251 -6.47 3.57 -10.32
C PRO A 251 -5.33 3.91 -9.34
N VAL A 252 -4.42 4.76 -9.80
CA VAL A 252 -3.36 5.37 -9.00
C VAL A 252 -3.43 6.88 -9.10
N ALA A 253 -3.09 7.59 -8.03
CA ALA A 253 -3.06 9.05 -8.01
C ALA A 253 -2.15 9.58 -6.90
N VAL A 254 -1.72 10.83 -7.04
CA VAL A 254 -1.08 11.62 -5.98
C VAL A 254 -2.13 12.10 -4.99
N THR A 255 -1.84 12.04 -3.70
CA THR A 255 -2.72 12.60 -2.67
C THR A 255 -2.58 14.11 -2.57
N LYS A 256 -3.69 14.79 -2.27
CA LYS A 256 -3.71 16.26 -2.21
C LYS A 256 -2.94 16.84 -1.03
N ASN A 257 -2.82 16.05 0.05
CA ASN A 257 -2.16 16.44 1.28
C ASN A 257 -0.67 16.05 1.32
N SER A 258 -0.15 15.43 0.26
CA SER A 258 1.27 15.14 0.12
C SER A 258 2.11 16.39 0.34
N GLN A 259 3.17 16.26 1.13
CA GLN A 259 4.18 17.30 1.33
C GLN A 259 5.29 17.21 0.25
N HIS A 260 5.29 16.13 -0.55
CA HIS A 260 6.29 15.76 -1.55
C HIS A 260 5.65 15.55 -2.93
N GLN A 261 4.78 16.49 -3.34
CA GLN A 261 3.95 16.36 -4.56
C GLN A 261 4.79 16.21 -5.83
N GLU A 262 5.95 16.89 -5.90
CA GLU A 262 6.85 16.80 -7.06
C GLU A 262 7.47 15.39 -7.15
N GLU A 263 7.96 14.85 -6.04
CA GLU A 263 8.57 13.53 -5.98
C GLU A 263 7.53 12.41 -6.17
N ALA A 264 6.33 12.58 -5.61
CA ALA A 264 5.20 11.68 -5.84
C ALA A 264 4.80 11.65 -7.32
N GLN A 265 4.80 12.79 -8.01
CA GLN A 265 4.53 12.84 -9.44
C GLN A 265 5.62 12.13 -10.25
N VAL A 266 6.90 12.30 -9.89
CA VAL A 266 8.01 11.58 -10.55
C VAL A 266 7.83 10.06 -10.42
N PHE A 267 7.43 9.56 -9.24
CA PHE A 267 7.14 8.14 -9.06
C PHE A 267 5.89 7.70 -9.83
N LEU A 268 4.84 8.50 -9.86
CA LEU A 268 3.65 8.23 -10.68
C LEU A 268 4.00 8.14 -12.16
N ASP A 269 4.82 9.05 -12.67
CA ASP A 269 5.27 9.05 -14.08
C ASP A 269 6.11 7.79 -14.39
N PHE A 270 6.96 7.36 -13.44
CA PHE A 270 7.70 6.10 -13.55
C PHE A 270 6.76 4.90 -13.62
N LEU A 271 5.74 4.82 -12.75
CA LEU A 271 4.76 3.72 -12.75
C LEU A 271 3.99 3.63 -14.09
N GLN A 272 3.87 4.73 -14.82
CA GLN A 272 3.25 4.79 -16.16
C GLN A 272 4.25 4.54 -17.30
N SER A 273 5.52 4.29 -16.99
CA SER A 273 6.55 4.05 -18.01
C SER A 273 6.41 2.67 -18.67
N GLY A 274 7.02 2.54 -19.85
CA GLY A 274 7.04 1.24 -20.55
C GLY A 274 7.87 0.17 -19.83
N GLU A 275 8.81 0.57 -18.95
CA GLU A 275 9.59 -0.36 -18.13
C GLU A 275 8.74 -0.90 -16.98
N ALA A 276 8.03 -0.02 -16.28
CA ALA A 276 7.09 -0.42 -15.24
C ALA A 276 5.93 -1.27 -15.80
N ALA A 277 5.45 -0.97 -17.00
CA ALA A 277 4.43 -1.77 -17.68
C ALA A 277 4.89 -3.23 -17.85
N GLN A 278 6.14 -3.47 -18.28
CA GLN A 278 6.68 -4.82 -18.44
C GLN A 278 6.74 -5.59 -17.11
N VAL A 279 7.06 -4.90 -16.02
CA VAL A 279 7.05 -5.50 -14.68
C VAL A 279 5.62 -5.89 -14.31
N PHE A 280 4.65 -4.97 -14.39
CA PHE A 280 3.25 -5.27 -14.08
C PHE A 280 2.71 -6.44 -14.91
N GLU A 281 3.00 -6.49 -16.22
CA GLU A 281 2.63 -7.61 -17.09
C GLU A 281 3.27 -8.94 -16.64
N SER A 282 4.51 -8.91 -16.15
CA SER A 282 5.19 -10.12 -15.64
C SER A 282 4.51 -10.70 -14.40
N TYR A 283 3.87 -9.84 -13.60
CA TYR A 283 3.03 -10.23 -12.46
C TYR A 283 1.60 -10.59 -12.85
N GLY A 284 1.22 -10.43 -14.13
CA GLY A 284 -0.07 -10.85 -14.66
C GLY A 284 -1.14 -9.76 -14.72
N PHE A 285 -0.79 -8.51 -14.48
CA PHE A 285 -1.67 -7.36 -14.76
C PHE A 285 -1.77 -7.11 -16.27
N THR A 286 -2.85 -6.48 -16.70
CA THR A 286 -2.94 -5.82 -17.99
C THR A 286 -2.73 -4.32 -17.77
N VAL A 287 -1.84 -3.70 -18.54
CA VAL A 287 -1.60 -2.25 -18.44
C VAL A 287 -2.52 -1.53 -19.41
N ASN A 288 -3.22 -0.52 -18.93
CA ASN A 288 -4.07 0.33 -19.77
C ASN A 288 -3.20 1.42 -20.43
N GLU A 289 -3.46 1.69 -21.73
CA GLU A 289 -2.77 2.71 -22.52
C GLU A 289 -3.45 4.10 -22.38
#